data_5e1f3b0d2ee61e05a0136b35197124bd
#
_entry.id   5e1f3b0d2ee61e05a0136b35197124bd
#
_cell.length_a   1.000
_cell.length_b   1.000
_cell.length_c   1.000
_cell.angle_alpha   90.00
_cell.angle_beta   90.00
_cell.angle_gamma   90.00
#
_symmetry.space_group_name_H-M   'P 1'
#
loop_
_entity.id
_entity.type
_entity.pdbx_description
1 polymer ?
#
loop_
_entity_poly.entity_id
_entity_poly.type
_entity_poly.pdbx_seq_one_letter_code
_entity_poly.pdbx_strand_id
1 'polypeptide(L)'
;GLGDVYKRQPVFRVHGQYNQQRQPWYFGSTAEEAVKAAIQQRYSLIPYMYSYERMACETGLGLIRPLLFDYPEDSNVADYSDAWMFGDSILVAPVTERNQSVKWIYLPAGTWIDYNRGTKYSGGQYIPYSINSEQWTDLPMFVKSGAIIPTQCVQDYVDEDDVETITVDIFPSASSTSFDYYD
;
A
#
# COMPACT_ATOMS: atom_id res chain seq x y z
N GLY A 1 0.71 -12.62 -6.27
CA GLY A 1 1.63 -13.56 -5.63
C GLY A 1 2.31 -12.99 -4.40
N LEU A 2 3.00 -13.84 -3.63
CA LEU A 2 3.75 -13.42 -2.41
C LEU A 2 4.67 -12.21 -2.62
N GLY A 3 5.17 -11.99 -3.84
CA GLY A 3 5.97 -10.82 -4.18
C GLY A 3 5.28 -9.47 -3.95
N ASP A 4 3.97 -9.41 -4.03
CA ASP A 4 3.23 -8.15 -3.89
C ASP A 4 3.07 -7.74 -2.42
N VAL A 5 3.01 -8.71 -1.51
CA VAL A 5 2.95 -8.47 -0.06
C VAL A 5 4.21 -7.75 0.42
N TYR A 6 5.39 -8.21 0.00
CA TYR A 6 6.66 -7.69 0.49
C TYR A 6 7.03 -6.32 -0.06
N LYS A 7 6.52 -5.92 -1.22
CA LYS A 7 6.84 -4.64 -1.86
C LYS A 7 6.31 -3.41 -1.10
N ARG A 8 5.33 -3.61 -0.23
CA ARG A 8 4.68 -2.54 0.54
C ARG A 8 4.92 -2.68 2.04
N GLN A 9 5.99 -3.33 2.42
CA GLN A 9 6.47 -3.42 3.79
C GLN A 9 7.76 -2.59 3.94
N PRO A 10 8.12 -2.14 5.15
CA PRO A 10 9.35 -1.40 5.40
C PRO A 10 10.59 -2.15 4.92
N VAL A 11 10.62 -3.46 5.15
CA VAL A 11 11.70 -4.33 4.65
C VAL A 11 11.31 -4.93 3.31
N PHE A 12 12.15 -4.70 2.30
CA PHE A 12 11.99 -5.29 0.97
C PHE A 12 13.25 -6.08 0.59
N ARG A 13 13.07 -7.36 0.28
CA ARG A 13 14.14 -8.20 -0.27
C ARG A 13 13.58 -9.32 -1.13
N VAL A 14 14.33 -9.67 -2.19
CA VAL A 14 14.09 -10.87 -2.98
C VAL A 14 14.78 -12.03 -2.27
N HIS A 15 14.01 -12.97 -1.72
CA HIS A 15 14.50 -14.10 -0.93
C HIS A 15 13.96 -15.42 -1.46
N GLY A 16 14.76 -16.48 -1.36
CA GLY A 16 14.38 -17.85 -1.76
C GLY A 16 15.41 -18.85 -1.26
N GLN A 17 15.13 -20.13 -1.46
CA GLN A 17 16.05 -21.20 -1.13
C GLN A 17 17.25 -21.23 -2.10
N TYR A 18 18.32 -21.92 -1.71
CA TYR A 18 19.47 -22.16 -2.55
C TYR A 18 19.05 -22.81 -3.88
N ASN A 19 19.62 -22.35 -4.99
CA ASN A 19 19.30 -22.77 -6.36
C ASN A 19 17.88 -22.45 -6.88
N GLN A 20 17.08 -21.65 -6.18
CA GLN A 20 15.81 -21.13 -6.72
C GLN A 20 16.02 -19.77 -7.42
N GLN A 21 15.40 -19.64 -8.58
CA GLN A 21 15.33 -18.33 -9.27
C GLN A 21 14.37 -17.41 -8.52
N ARG A 22 14.76 -16.15 -8.35
CA ARG A 22 13.98 -15.15 -7.59
C ARG A 22 13.90 -13.81 -8.28
N GLN A 23 14.68 -13.63 -9.34
CA GLN A 23 14.71 -12.36 -10.08
C GLN A 23 13.37 -12.20 -10.82
N PRO A 24 12.78 -10.98 -10.84
CA PRO A 24 11.49 -10.73 -11.49
C PRO A 24 11.44 -11.17 -12.96
N TRP A 25 12.50 -10.90 -13.71
CA TRP A 25 12.60 -11.24 -15.13
C TRP A 25 12.58 -12.75 -15.44
N TYR A 26 12.90 -13.58 -14.46
CA TYR A 26 12.80 -15.05 -14.62
C TYR A 26 11.35 -15.51 -14.79
N PHE A 27 10.39 -14.77 -14.26
CA PHE A 27 8.96 -15.09 -14.29
C PHE A 27 8.22 -14.44 -15.47
N GLY A 28 8.98 -13.85 -16.42
CA GLY A 28 8.45 -13.21 -17.63
C GLY A 28 8.25 -11.70 -17.49
N SER A 29 8.02 -11.05 -18.65
CA SER A 29 7.92 -9.59 -18.73
C SER A 29 6.79 -8.99 -17.88
N THR A 30 5.63 -9.64 -17.82
CA THR A 30 4.51 -9.17 -16.98
C THR A 30 4.89 -9.11 -15.51
N ALA A 31 5.62 -10.11 -15.01
CA ALA A 31 6.11 -10.13 -13.63
C ALA A 31 7.18 -9.05 -13.39
N GLU A 32 8.09 -8.86 -14.34
CA GLU A 32 9.13 -7.84 -14.29
C GLU A 32 8.52 -6.44 -14.24
N GLU A 33 7.60 -6.12 -15.14
CA GLU A 33 6.90 -4.83 -15.19
C GLU A 33 6.11 -4.55 -13.90
N ALA A 34 5.39 -5.55 -13.38
CA ALA A 34 4.65 -5.41 -12.14
C ALA A 34 5.56 -5.16 -10.93
N VAL A 35 6.69 -5.86 -10.85
CA VAL A 35 7.67 -5.65 -9.77
C VAL A 35 8.31 -4.27 -9.90
N LYS A 36 8.69 -3.86 -11.12
CA LYS A 36 9.25 -2.54 -11.38
C LYS A 36 8.28 -1.44 -10.95
N ALA A 37 7.01 -1.51 -11.39
CA ALA A 37 6.00 -0.52 -11.02
C ALA A 37 5.79 -0.43 -9.50
N ALA A 38 5.78 -1.58 -8.80
CA ALA A 38 5.62 -1.59 -7.35
C ALA A 38 6.85 -1.03 -6.61
N ILE A 39 8.06 -1.24 -7.13
CA ILE A 39 9.28 -0.63 -6.58
C ILE A 39 9.26 0.87 -6.81
N GLN A 40 8.92 1.34 -8.01
CA GLN A 40 8.78 2.76 -8.32
C GLN A 40 7.76 3.45 -7.39
N GLN A 41 6.60 2.83 -7.18
CA GLN A 41 5.61 3.35 -6.23
C GLN A 41 6.15 3.35 -4.79
N ARG A 42 6.92 2.36 -4.38
CA ARG A 42 7.57 2.34 -3.08
C ARG A 42 8.54 3.52 -2.94
N TYR A 43 9.36 3.79 -3.96
CA TYR A 43 10.31 4.90 -3.94
C TYR A 43 9.60 6.26 -3.90
N SER A 44 8.51 6.41 -4.63
CA SER A 44 7.71 7.64 -4.56
C SER A 44 7.10 7.88 -3.17
N LEU A 45 6.81 6.83 -2.40
CA LEU A 45 6.23 6.91 -1.06
C LEU A 45 7.29 7.05 0.07
N ILE A 46 8.58 7.24 -0.23
CA ILE A 46 9.61 7.41 0.81
C ILE A 46 9.25 8.54 1.79
N PRO A 47 8.81 9.74 1.36
CA PRO A 47 8.45 10.81 2.29
C PRO A 47 7.31 10.43 3.25
N TYR A 48 6.31 9.72 2.74
CA TYR A 48 5.22 9.17 3.54
C TYR A 48 5.74 8.14 4.56
N MET A 49 6.54 7.18 4.11
CA MET A 49 7.11 6.14 4.98
C MET A 49 8.01 6.74 6.06
N TYR A 50 8.87 7.67 5.71
CA TYR A 50 9.80 8.30 6.65
C TYR A 50 9.06 9.05 7.77
N SER A 51 7.98 9.77 7.42
CA SER A 51 7.14 10.45 8.41
C SER A 51 6.51 9.46 9.41
N TYR A 52 6.06 8.28 8.96
CA TYR A 52 5.56 7.23 9.87
C TYR A 52 6.65 6.52 10.66
N GLU A 53 7.85 6.38 10.11
CA GLU A 53 9.01 5.88 10.87
C GLU A 53 9.35 6.82 12.04
N ARG A 54 9.28 8.13 11.81
CA ARG A 54 9.44 9.13 12.87
C ARG A 54 8.34 9.00 13.92
N MET A 55 7.09 8.90 13.49
CA MET A 55 5.95 8.68 14.38
C MET A 55 6.12 7.38 15.19
N ALA A 56 6.63 6.32 14.57
CA ALA A 56 6.89 5.05 15.26
C ALA A 56 7.92 5.19 16.38
N CYS A 57 8.94 5.99 16.20
CA CYS A 57 9.92 6.30 17.26
C CYS A 57 9.28 7.03 18.45
N GLU A 58 8.27 7.85 18.23
CA GLU A 58 7.62 8.66 19.27
C GLU A 58 6.48 7.91 19.97
N THR A 59 5.71 7.12 19.22
CA THR A 59 4.47 6.49 19.73
C THR A 59 4.56 4.97 19.90
N GLY A 60 5.53 4.32 19.27
CA GLY A 60 5.61 2.86 19.18
C GLY A 60 4.68 2.25 18.10
N LEU A 61 3.87 3.07 17.41
CA LEU A 61 2.99 2.60 16.34
C LEU A 61 3.74 2.55 15.00
N GLY A 62 3.97 1.36 14.49
CA GLY A 62 4.66 1.16 13.21
C GLY A 62 3.83 1.55 11.98
N LEU A 63 4.52 1.66 10.84
CA LEU A 63 3.93 1.94 9.54
C LEU A 63 2.93 0.85 9.09
N ILE A 64 3.27 -0.42 9.31
CA ILE A 64 2.42 -1.57 8.97
C ILE A 64 1.66 -2.02 10.21
N ARG A 65 0.31 -1.98 10.14
CA ARG A 65 -0.54 -2.34 11.27
C ARG A 65 -1.70 -3.23 10.83
N PRO A 66 -2.05 -4.26 11.62
CA PRO A 66 -3.32 -4.96 11.42
C PRO A 66 -4.49 -3.98 11.58
N LEU A 67 -5.58 -4.20 10.86
CA LEU A 67 -6.77 -3.32 10.92
C LEU A 67 -7.30 -3.14 12.34
N LEU A 68 -7.15 -4.16 13.18
CA LEU A 68 -7.57 -4.14 14.58
C LEU A 68 -6.95 -2.97 15.39
N PHE A 69 -5.74 -2.51 15.05
CA PHE A 69 -5.10 -1.40 15.77
C PHE A 69 -5.79 -0.06 15.53
N ASP A 70 -6.27 0.15 14.29
CA ASP A 70 -6.92 1.39 13.89
C ASP A 70 -8.45 1.34 14.09
N TYR A 71 -9.03 0.12 14.19
CA TYR A 71 -10.48 -0.12 14.30
C TYR A 71 -10.81 -1.15 15.38
N PRO A 72 -10.41 -0.94 16.65
CA PRO A 72 -10.57 -1.95 17.71
C PRO A 72 -12.03 -2.27 18.04
N GLU A 73 -12.95 -1.35 17.75
CA GLU A 73 -14.39 -1.55 18.01
C GLU A 73 -15.11 -2.28 16.85
N ASP A 74 -14.43 -2.53 15.75
CA ASP A 74 -15.01 -3.22 14.59
C ASP A 74 -14.77 -4.72 14.69
N SER A 75 -15.78 -5.49 15.05
CA SER A 75 -15.68 -6.93 15.22
C SER A 75 -15.28 -7.69 13.94
N ASN A 76 -15.48 -7.09 12.75
CA ASN A 76 -15.11 -7.72 11.49
C ASN A 76 -13.60 -7.75 11.26
N VAL A 77 -12.82 -6.93 11.97
CA VAL A 77 -11.37 -6.87 11.79
C VAL A 77 -10.58 -7.68 12.84
N ALA A 78 -11.27 -8.23 13.86
CA ALA A 78 -10.61 -8.92 14.98
C ALA A 78 -9.69 -10.08 14.51
N ASP A 79 -10.17 -10.87 13.55
CA ASP A 79 -9.44 -12.00 12.96
C ASP A 79 -9.15 -11.79 11.45
N TYR A 80 -9.29 -10.56 10.95
CA TYR A 80 -9.12 -10.27 9.52
C TYR A 80 -7.64 -10.03 9.18
N SER A 81 -7.05 -10.96 8.44
CA SER A 81 -5.63 -10.95 8.06
C SER A 81 -5.36 -10.68 6.58
N ASP A 82 -6.43 -10.50 5.77
CA ASP A 82 -6.31 -10.34 4.30
C ASP A 82 -5.96 -8.92 3.84
N ALA A 83 -5.87 -7.97 4.78
CA ALA A 83 -5.44 -6.61 4.53
C ALA A 83 -4.78 -6.02 5.78
N TRP A 84 -4.05 -4.93 5.58
CA TRP A 84 -3.42 -4.14 6.66
C TRP A 84 -3.43 -2.66 6.34
N MET A 85 -3.23 -1.84 7.37
CA MET A 85 -2.96 -0.42 7.18
C MET A 85 -1.49 -0.18 6.90
N PHE A 86 -1.21 0.70 5.94
CA PHE A 86 0.09 1.27 5.64
C PHE A 86 0.04 2.76 6.01
N GLY A 87 0.53 3.09 7.18
CA GLY A 87 0.21 4.33 7.87
C GLY A 87 -1.27 4.42 8.23
N ASP A 88 -1.75 5.64 8.53
CA ASP A 88 -3.15 5.86 8.95
C ASP A 88 -4.13 5.91 7.77
N SER A 89 -3.61 6.09 6.56
CA SER A 89 -4.42 6.52 5.42
C SER A 89 -4.58 5.50 4.32
N ILE A 90 -3.67 4.53 4.21
CA ILE A 90 -3.67 3.55 3.11
C ILE A 90 -3.99 2.16 3.64
N LEU A 91 -4.96 1.49 3.05
CA LEU A 91 -5.28 0.08 3.26
C LEU A 91 -4.74 -0.72 2.07
N VAL A 92 -3.97 -1.77 2.35
CA VAL A 92 -3.40 -2.68 1.34
C VAL A 92 -4.02 -4.06 1.48
N ALA A 93 -4.58 -4.60 0.39
CA ALA A 93 -5.22 -5.91 0.37
C ALA A 93 -4.65 -6.78 -0.76
N PRO A 94 -3.51 -7.44 -0.57
CA PRO A 94 -2.79 -8.14 -1.62
C PRO A 94 -3.58 -9.34 -2.17
N VAL A 95 -3.36 -9.65 -3.45
CA VAL A 95 -3.87 -10.85 -4.08
C VAL A 95 -2.95 -12.01 -3.74
N THR A 96 -3.44 -12.97 -2.98
CA THR A 96 -2.65 -14.10 -2.45
C THR A 96 -2.97 -15.43 -3.12
N GLU A 97 -4.11 -15.53 -3.79
CA GLU A 97 -4.54 -16.76 -4.45
C GLU A 97 -4.20 -16.75 -5.95
N ARG A 98 -3.80 -17.91 -6.44
CA ARG A 98 -3.48 -18.08 -7.86
C ARG A 98 -4.76 -18.05 -8.70
N ASN A 99 -4.73 -17.33 -9.83
CA ASN A 99 -5.86 -17.20 -10.77
C ASN A 99 -7.14 -16.59 -10.15
N GLN A 100 -7.01 -15.83 -9.08
CA GLN A 100 -8.13 -15.14 -8.47
C GLN A 100 -8.61 -14.01 -9.39
N SER A 101 -9.88 -14.08 -9.79
CA SER A 101 -10.52 -13.05 -10.62
C SER A 101 -11.30 -12.01 -9.82
N VAL A 102 -11.72 -12.37 -8.61
CA VAL A 102 -12.40 -11.48 -7.66
C VAL A 102 -11.88 -11.72 -6.26
N LYS A 103 -11.51 -10.65 -5.55
CA LYS A 103 -11.17 -10.68 -4.12
C LYS A 103 -12.24 -9.93 -3.34
N TRP A 104 -12.77 -10.56 -2.28
CA TRP A 104 -13.62 -9.88 -1.32
C TRP A 104 -12.75 -9.17 -0.28
N ILE A 105 -12.90 -7.86 -0.18
CA ILE A 105 -12.09 -7.01 0.68
C ILE A 105 -12.99 -6.32 1.68
N TYR A 106 -12.69 -6.45 2.96
CA TYR A 106 -13.34 -5.68 4.00
C TYR A 106 -12.74 -4.28 4.07
N LEU A 107 -13.58 -3.28 3.93
CA LEU A 107 -13.22 -1.88 4.16
C LEU A 107 -13.88 -1.43 5.47
N PRO A 108 -13.12 -1.02 6.50
CA PRO A 108 -13.68 -0.45 7.73
C PRO A 108 -14.54 0.78 7.48
N ALA A 109 -15.36 1.17 8.46
CA ALA A 109 -16.26 2.30 8.34
C ALA A 109 -15.56 3.58 7.84
N GLY A 110 -16.22 4.32 6.95
CA GLY A 110 -15.69 5.53 6.31
C GLY A 110 -15.83 5.51 4.79
N THR A 111 -15.22 6.47 4.12
CA THR A 111 -15.16 6.53 2.65
C THR A 111 -13.75 6.20 2.20
N TRP A 112 -13.64 5.27 1.29
CA TRP A 112 -12.40 4.80 0.73
C TRP A 112 -12.33 5.08 -0.77
N ILE A 113 -11.15 5.37 -1.27
CA ILE A 113 -10.89 5.66 -2.67
C ILE A 113 -9.84 4.66 -3.15
N ASP A 114 -10.17 3.90 -4.20
CA ASP A 114 -9.19 3.04 -4.87
C ASP A 114 -8.04 3.91 -5.38
N TYR A 115 -6.83 3.64 -4.93
CA TYR A 115 -5.66 4.45 -5.25
C TYR A 115 -5.32 4.42 -6.75
N ASN A 116 -5.53 3.27 -7.39
CA ASN A 116 -5.20 3.08 -8.79
C ASN A 116 -6.33 3.52 -9.74
N ARG A 117 -7.60 3.29 -9.33
CA ARG A 117 -8.79 3.48 -10.20
C ARG A 117 -9.57 4.75 -9.88
N GLY A 118 -9.32 5.39 -8.74
CA GLY A 118 -10.10 6.55 -8.27
C GLY A 118 -11.54 6.26 -7.89
N THR A 119 -11.96 5.00 -7.88
CA THR A 119 -13.33 4.60 -7.54
C THR A 119 -13.57 4.78 -6.04
N LYS A 120 -14.72 5.37 -5.68
CA LYS A 120 -15.11 5.57 -4.27
C LYS A 120 -15.96 4.41 -3.77
N TYR A 121 -15.67 3.99 -2.55
CA TYR A 121 -16.39 2.94 -1.83
C TYR A 121 -16.84 3.43 -0.45
N SER A 122 -18.05 3.04 -0.05
CA SER A 122 -18.46 3.15 1.35
C SER A 122 -17.92 1.96 2.13
N GLY A 123 -17.25 2.23 3.24
CA GLY A 123 -16.77 1.20 4.16
C GLY A 123 -17.85 0.67 5.12
N GLY A 124 -17.41 -0.10 6.12
CA GLY A 124 -18.25 -0.88 7.01
C GLY A 124 -18.80 -2.15 6.34
N GLN A 125 -18.18 -2.61 5.26
CA GLN A 125 -18.67 -3.75 4.49
C GLN A 125 -17.57 -4.44 3.67
N TYR A 126 -17.87 -5.65 3.20
CA TYR A 126 -17.09 -6.33 2.18
C TYR A 126 -17.45 -5.81 0.78
N ILE A 127 -16.46 -5.56 -0.03
CA ILE A 127 -16.62 -5.20 -1.43
C ILE A 127 -16.03 -6.27 -2.34
N PRO A 128 -16.66 -6.59 -3.50
CA PRO A 128 -16.04 -7.41 -4.53
C PRO A 128 -15.05 -6.55 -5.33
N TYR A 129 -13.79 -6.95 -5.35
CA TYR A 129 -12.76 -6.29 -6.14
C TYR A 129 -12.33 -7.17 -7.31
N SER A 130 -12.53 -6.70 -8.54
CA SER A 130 -12.14 -7.43 -9.74
C SER A 130 -10.62 -7.39 -9.92
N ILE A 131 -10.03 -8.56 -10.09
CA ILE A 131 -8.60 -8.73 -10.37
C ILE A 131 -8.41 -8.94 -11.87
N ASN A 132 -7.58 -8.12 -12.49
CA ASN A 132 -7.16 -8.36 -13.87
C ASN A 132 -5.87 -9.20 -13.85
N SER A 133 -6.00 -10.46 -14.31
CA SER A 133 -4.86 -11.40 -14.35
C SER A 133 -3.78 -11.03 -15.37
N GLU A 134 -4.09 -10.12 -16.28
CA GLU A 134 -3.16 -9.64 -17.32
C GLU A 134 -2.46 -8.33 -16.93
N GLN A 135 -2.98 -7.63 -15.92
CA GLN A 135 -2.48 -6.33 -15.47
C GLN A 135 -2.15 -6.37 -13.98
N TRP A 136 -0.97 -6.85 -13.64
CA TRP A 136 -0.53 -7.07 -12.26
C TRP A 136 -0.07 -5.80 -11.53
N THR A 137 -0.06 -4.68 -12.21
CA THR A 137 0.25 -3.37 -11.60
C THR A 137 -0.91 -2.82 -10.77
N ASP A 138 -2.13 -3.29 -11.00
CA ASP A 138 -3.35 -2.84 -10.36
C ASP A 138 -3.64 -3.65 -9.07
N LEU A 139 -2.82 -3.42 -8.05
CA LEU A 139 -2.99 -4.06 -6.74
C LEU A 139 -4.09 -3.35 -5.92
N PRO A 140 -4.96 -4.11 -5.22
CA PRO A 140 -5.97 -3.52 -4.34
C PRO A 140 -5.32 -2.67 -3.24
N MET A 141 -5.45 -1.37 -3.37
CA MET A 141 -4.96 -0.37 -2.44
C MET A 141 -5.98 0.76 -2.32
N PHE A 142 -6.39 1.07 -1.12
CA PHE A 142 -7.45 2.03 -0.85
C PHE A 142 -6.94 3.13 0.05
N VAL A 143 -7.36 4.35 -0.23
CA VAL A 143 -6.98 5.53 0.55
C VAL A 143 -8.22 6.09 1.24
N LYS A 144 -8.09 6.46 2.50
CA LYS A 144 -9.17 7.15 3.21
C LYS A 144 -9.49 8.50 2.56
N SER A 145 -10.76 8.84 2.46
CA SER A 145 -11.17 10.22 2.15
C SER A 145 -10.61 11.16 3.23
N GLY A 146 -9.98 12.23 2.81
CA GLY A 146 -9.25 13.16 3.67
C GLY A 146 -7.74 12.90 3.77
N ALA A 147 -7.24 11.83 3.18
CA ALA A 147 -5.81 11.53 3.24
C ALA A 147 -4.97 12.59 2.49
N ILE A 148 -3.80 12.84 3.04
CA ILE A 148 -2.74 13.66 2.48
C ILE A 148 -1.50 12.77 2.40
N ILE A 149 -1.02 12.51 1.19
CA ILE A 149 0.08 11.56 0.95
C ILE A 149 1.22 12.30 0.26
N PRO A 150 2.31 12.62 0.97
CA PRO A 150 3.50 13.17 0.34
C PRO A 150 4.21 12.10 -0.49
N THR A 151 4.63 12.48 -1.69
CA THR A 151 5.38 11.64 -2.62
C THR A 151 6.57 12.42 -3.19
N GLN A 152 7.55 11.71 -3.71
CA GLN A 152 8.72 12.27 -4.38
C GLN A 152 8.91 11.69 -5.77
N CYS A 153 9.82 12.28 -6.56
CA CYS A 153 10.25 11.69 -7.82
C CYS A 153 10.88 10.30 -7.59
N VAL A 154 10.67 9.42 -8.55
CA VAL A 154 11.24 8.07 -8.51
C VAL A 154 12.72 8.16 -8.88
N GLN A 155 13.56 7.50 -8.08
CA GLN A 155 14.99 7.35 -8.26
C GLN A 155 15.33 5.86 -8.42
N ASP A 156 16.45 5.53 -9.03
CA ASP A 156 16.90 4.13 -9.17
C ASP A 156 17.48 3.60 -7.85
N TYR A 157 18.07 4.48 -7.02
CA TYR A 157 18.53 4.19 -5.67
C TYR A 157 18.39 5.43 -4.77
N VAL A 158 18.40 5.24 -3.47
CA VAL A 158 18.31 6.34 -2.49
C VAL A 158 19.55 7.23 -2.61
N ASP A 159 19.35 8.55 -2.56
CA ASP A 159 20.38 9.58 -2.71
C ASP A 159 21.05 9.61 -4.11
N GLU A 160 20.35 9.18 -5.15
CA GLU A 160 20.79 9.36 -6.54
C GLU A 160 20.84 10.85 -6.90
N ASP A 161 19.79 11.57 -6.58
CA ASP A 161 19.66 13.02 -6.72
C ASP A 161 19.00 13.62 -5.48
N ASP A 162 19.28 14.89 -5.20
CA ASP A 162 18.60 15.65 -4.16
C ASP A 162 17.10 15.79 -4.47
N VAL A 163 16.25 15.53 -3.48
CA VAL A 163 14.80 15.67 -3.63
C VAL A 163 14.42 17.14 -3.44
N GLU A 164 14.37 17.89 -4.54
CA GLU A 164 14.05 19.31 -4.50
C GLU A 164 12.54 19.61 -4.32
N THR A 165 11.68 18.65 -4.66
CA THR A 165 10.23 18.87 -4.69
C THR A 165 9.48 17.67 -4.12
N ILE A 166 8.58 17.93 -3.17
CA ILE A 166 7.60 16.98 -2.68
C ILE A 166 6.26 17.25 -3.37
N THR A 167 5.70 16.21 -3.97
CA THR A 167 4.32 16.21 -4.49
C THR A 167 3.39 15.76 -3.38
N VAL A 168 2.20 16.37 -3.30
CA VAL A 168 1.21 16.00 -2.28
C VAL A 168 -0.07 15.55 -2.95
N ASP A 169 -0.39 14.28 -2.83
CA ASP A 169 -1.66 13.71 -3.27
C ASP A 169 -2.72 13.94 -2.21
N ILE A 170 -3.78 14.69 -2.55
CA ILE A 170 -4.86 15.04 -1.63
C ILE A 170 -6.13 14.30 -2.05
N PHE A 171 -6.70 13.54 -1.12
CA PHE A 171 -7.97 12.80 -1.28
C PHE A 171 -9.08 13.56 -0.54
N PRO A 172 -9.90 14.40 -1.20
CA PRO A 172 -10.79 15.34 -0.54
C PRO A 172 -11.83 14.68 0.37
N SER A 173 -12.13 15.34 1.50
CA SER A 173 -13.25 15.01 2.39
C SER A 173 -14.02 16.26 2.78
N ALA A 174 -15.17 16.08 3.45
CA ALA A 174 -15.95 17.18 3.99
C ALA A 174 -15.35 17.74 5.30
N SER A 175 -14.48 16.98 5.96
CA SER A 175 -13.80 17.39 7.21
C SER A 175 -12.38 17.85 6.89
N SER A 176 -11.86 18.79 7.69
CA SER A 176 -10.46 19.17 7.62
C SER A 176 -9.58 18.04 8.19
N THR A 177 -8.45 17.80 7.52
CA THR A 177 -7.46 16.81 7.89
C THR A 177 -6.08 17.44 7.83
N SER A 178 -5.11 16.84 8.50
CA SER A 178 -3.71 17.25 8.48
C SER A 178 -2.81 16.02 8.36
N PHE A 179 -1.59 16.24 7.92
CA PHE A 179 -0.53 15.26 7.89
C PHE A 179 0.76 15.94 8.37
N ASP A 180 1.43 15.33 9.34
CA ASP A 180 2.71 15.82 9.85
C ASP A 180 3.83 15.20 9.01
N TYR A 181 4.45 16.04 8.18
CA TYR A 181 5.56 15.66 7.32
C TYR A 181 6.90 15.86 8.04
N TYR A 182 7.77 14.87 7.91
CA TYR A 182 9.16 14.90 8.39
C TYR A 182 10.11 14.54 7.24
N ASP A 183 11.26 15.23 7.17
CA ASP A 183 12.40 14.96 6.29
C ASP A 183 13.73 14.97 7.05
#